data_faed332fb4bdf59acc8e07d5c544f584
#
_entry.id   faed332fb4bdf59acc8e07d5c544f584
#
_cell.length_a   1.000
_cell.length_b   1.000
_cell.length_c   1.000
_cell.angle_alpha   90.00
_cell.angle_beta   90.00
_cell.angle_gamma   90.00
#
_symmetry.space_group_name_H-M   'P 1'
#
loop_
_entity.id
_entity.type
_entity.pdbx_description
1 polymer ?
#
loop_
_entity_poly.entity_id
_entity_poly.type
_entity_poly.pdbx_seq_one_letter_code
_entity_poly.pdbx_strand_id
1 'polypeptide(L)'
;MTFSREQIERGRSYHRPRYLTELADFVLSVGLLALLAFTGVGDALLPGWSWWAQALVYPTIVLGLLTLVRLPIAHWRDYVREHRWELSTQSLGGWLADVVKGFAVSALLATILLFGLVALARWTDAWPLVAAPLAAAFVVFFTFVAPVVLEPIFNRFKPLENDELASDLRALSERAGVPIRDVLVTDASRRTTKSNAYV
;
A
#
# COMPACT_ATOMS: atom_id res chain seq x y z
N MET A 1 -13.11 -15.76 -26.53
CA MET A 1 -11.64 -15.81 -26.75
C MET A 1 -11.09 -16.91 -25.86
N THR A 2 -10.41 -17.93 -26.42
CA THR A 2 -9.78 -19.00 -25.65
C THR A 2 -8.26 -18.76 -25.65
N PHE A 3 -7.65 -18.77 -24.48
CA PHE A 3 -6.19 -18.62 -24.35
C PHE A 3 -5.48 -19.86 -24.89
N SER A 4 -4.33 -19.65 -25.55
CA SER A 4 -3.45 -20.76 -25.95
C SER A 4 -2.82 -21.45 -24.72
N ARG A 5 -2.42 -22.71 -24.88
CA ARG A 5 -1.70 -23.45 -23.79
C ARG A 5 -0.42 -22.71 -23.37
N GLU A 6 0.29 -22.16 -24.32
CA GLU A 6 1.51 -21.38 -24.07
C GLU A 6 1.24 -20.12 -23.24
N GLN A 7 0.15 -19.39 -23.54
CA GLN A 7 -0.27 -18.24 -22.73
C GLN A 7 -0.64 -18.63 -21.30
N ILE A 8 -1.31 -19.77 -21.13
CA ILE A 8 -1.67 -20.28 -19.80
C ILE A 8 -0.42 -20.68 -19.02
N GLU A 9 0.55 -21.37 -19.63
CA GLU A 9 1.80 -21.76 -18.99
C GLU A 9 2.67 -20.58 -18.64
N ARG A 10 2.77 -19.58 -19.52
CA ARG A 10 3.45 -18.32 -19.25
C ARG A 10 2.81 -17.58 -18.06
N GLY A 11 1.48 -17.52 -18.01
CA GLY A 11 0.76 -16.94 -16.86
C GLY A 11 1.04 -17.69 -15.55
N ARG A 12 1.06 -19.04 -15.58
CA ARG A 12 1.37 -19.85 -14.40
C ARG A 12 2.80 -19.63 -13.90
N SER A 13 3.78 -19.61 -14.80
CA SER A 13 5.19 -19.37 -14.45
C SER A 13 5.42 -17.97 -13.87
N TYR A 14 4.64 -16.98 -14.29
CA TYR A 14 4.66 -15.65 -13.71
C TYR A 14 4.00 -15.63 -12.31
N HIS A 15 2.83 -16.25 -12.12
CA HIS A 15 2.06 -16.11 -10.87
C HIS A 15 2.51 -17.05 -9.75
N ARG A 16 2.93 -18.27 -10.07
CA ARG A 16 3.28 -19.27 -9.04
C ARG A 16 4.37 -18.81 -8.05
N PRO A 17 5.50 -18.23 -8.47
CA PRO A 17 6.50 -17.72 -7.52
C PRO A 17 5.98 -16.57 -6.66
N ARG A 18 5.04 -15.79 -7.18
CA ARG A 18 4.42 -14.69 -6.46
C ARG A 18 3.64 -15.20 -5.24
N TYR A 19 2.81 -16.22 -5.40
CA TYR A 19 2.07 -16.79 -4.27
C TYR A 19 2.98 -17.33 -3.17
N LEU A 20 4.10 -17.95 -3.53
CA LEU A 20 5.09 -18.44 -2.56
C LEU A 20 5.75 -17.30 -1.78
N THR A 21 6.09 -16.20 -2.46
CA THR A 21 6.65 -15.02 -1.79
C THR A 21 5.63 -14.27 -0.94
N GLU A 22 4.36 -14.23 -1.35
CA GLU A 22 3.28 -13.66 -0.54
C GLU A 22 3.05 -14.49 0.73
N LEU A 23 3.08 -15.83 0.63
CA LEU A 23 3.00 -16.71 1.80
C LEU A 23 4.20 -16.52 2.73
N ALA A 24 5.42 -16.47 2.20
CA ALA A 24 6.63 -16.24 3.00
C ALA A 24 6.59 -14.87 3.71
N ASP A 25 6.15 -13.84 3.00
CA ASP A 25 5.96 -12.48 3.52
C ASP A 25 4.95 -12.45 4.67
N PHE A 26 3.83 -13.16 4.50
CA PHE A 26 2.82 -13.33 5.54
C PHE A 26 3.37 -14.05 6.77
N VAL A 27 4.03 -15.20 6.59
CA VAL A 27 4.61 -16.00 7.69
C VAL A 27 5.66 -15.20 8.46
N LEU A 28 6.55 -14.50 7.75
CA LEU A 28 7.56 -13.64 8.40
C LEU A 28 6.91 -12.48 9.18
N SER A 29 5.89 -11.85 8.61
CA SER A 29 5.18 -10.76 9.27
C SER A 29 4.47 -11.22 10.54
N VAL A 30 3.71 -12.32 10.44
CA VAL A 30 3.03 -12.91 11.61
C VAL A 30 4.05 -13.40 12.64
N GLY A 31 5.13 -14.05 12.22
CA GLY A 31 6.20 -14.51 13.10
C GLY A 31 6.86 -13.36 13.88
N LEU A 32 7.19 -12.26 13.20
CA LEU A 32 7.75 -11.07 13.86
C LEU A 32 6.76 -10.44 14.83
N LEU A 33 5.50 -10.27 14.44
CA LEU A 33 4.47 -9.71 15.32
C LEU A 33 4.22 -10.60 16.53
N ALA A 34 4.19 -11.92 16.35
CA ALA A 34 4.06 -12.88 17.44
C ALA A 34 5.27 -12.83 18.39
N LEU A 35 6.48 -12.73 17.84
CA LEU A 35 7.71 -12.53 18.65
C LEU A 35 7.58 -11.28 19.52
N LEU A 36 7.21 -10.15 18.92
CA LEU A 36 7.08 -8.89 19.66
C LEU A 36 5.96 -8.93 20.71
N ALA A 37 4.84 -9.61 20.41
CA ALA A 37 3.67 -9.65 21.26
C ALA A 37 3.80 -10.65 22.44
N PHE A 38 4.48 -11.80 22.24
CA PHE A 38 4.41 -12.92 23.20
C PHE A 38 5.72 -13.25 23.90
N THR A 39 6.85 -12.63 23.53
CA THR A 39 8.17 -12.97 24.14
C THR A 39 8.76 -11.89 25.05
N GLY A 40 8.04 -10.79 25.26
CA GLY A 40 8.55 -9.63 26.03
C GLY A 40 9.61 -8.79 25.27
N VAL A 41 10.01 -9.18 24.05
CA VAL A 41 10.91 -8.37 23.21
C VAL A 41 10.27 -7.03 22.89
N GLY A 42 8.96 -7.00 22.67
CA GLY A 42 8.22 -5.76 22.43
C GLY A 42 8.33 -4.77 23.60
N ASP A 43 8.21 -5.26 24.83
CA ASP A 43 8.33 -4.43 26.04
C ASP A 43 9.77 -3.92 26.23
N ALA A 44 10.76 -4.68 25.79
CA ALA A 44 12.17 -4.31 25.87
C ALA A 44 12.60 -3.24 24.88
N LEU A 45 11.78 -2.92 23.85
CA LEU A 45 12.14 -1.90 22.86
C LEU A 45 12.12 -0.47 23.44
N LEU A 46 11.20 -0.17 24.35
CA LEU A 46 11.00 1.17 24.91
C LEU A 46 10.78 1.08 26.44
N PRO A 47 11.75 0.54 27.21
CA PRO A 47 11.60 0.33 28.65
C PRO A 47 11.52 1.67 29.38
N GLY A 48 10.52 1.81 30.27
CA GLY A 48 10.38 3.00 31.11
C GLY A 48 9.84 4.26 30.40
N TRP A 49 9.48 4.17 29.13
CA TRP A 49 8.88 5.30 28.43
C TRP A 49 7.42 5.51 28.87
N SER A 50 7.01 6.77 28.89
CA SER A 50 5.59 7.09 29.13
C SER A 50 4.69 6.48 28.06
N TRP A 51 3.45 6.15 28.39
CA TRP A 51 2.50 5.50 27.48
C TRP A 51 2.29 6.28 26.17
N TRP A 52 2.24 7.61 26.25
CA TRP A 52 2.06 8.46 25.05
C TRP A 52 3.29 8.44 24.14
N ALA A 53 4.49 8.42 24.73
CA ALA A 53 5.72 8.32 23.96
C ALA A 53 5.87 6.94 23.30
N GLN A 54 5.49 5.86 24.02
CA GLN A 54 5.40 4.52 23.44
C GLN A 54 4.39 4.49 22.28
N ALA A 55 3.17 5.02 22.47
CA ALA A 55 2.13 5.05 21.45
C ALA A 55 2.51 5.85 20.19
N LEU A 56 3.38 6.85 20.31
CA LEU A 56 3.92 7.61 19.19
C LEU A 56 5.05 6.88 18.44
N VAL A 57 5.95 6.23 19.17
CA VAL A 57 7.19 5.71 18.58
C VAL A 57 7.09 4.23 18.21
N TYR A 58 6.40 3.43 19.02
CA TYR A 58 6.29 1.99 18.83
C TYR A 58 5.75 1.57 17.45
N PRO A 59 4.69 2.20 16.89
CA PRO A 59 4.19 1.86 15.55
C PRO A 59 5.27 2.03 14.48
N THR A 60 6.05 3.10 14.56
CA THR A 60 7.15 3.36 13.61
C THR A 60 8.25 2.32 13.70
N ILE A 61 8.64 1.90 14.92
CA ILE A 61 9.64 0.84 15.13
C ILE A 61 9.12 -0.49 14.57
N VAL A 62 7.89 -0.89 14.91
CA VAL A 62 7.31 -2.16 14.43
C VAL A 62 7.21 -2.18 12.90
N LEU A 63 6.73 -1.11 12.29
CA LEU A 63 6.67 -1.00 10.83
C LEU A 63 8.05 -0.98 10.19
N GLY A 64 9.04 -0.35 10.83
CA GLY A 64 10.44 -0.38 10.39
C GLY A 64 11.01 -1.78 10.39
N LEU A 65 10.81 -2.53 11.47
CA LEU A 65 11.23 -3.93 11.58
C LEU A 65 10.53 -4.82 10.54
N LEU A 66 9.22 -4.67 10.36
CA LEU A 66 8.46 -5.37 9.32
C LEU A 66 9.01 -5.05 7.93
N THR A 67 9.25 -3.78 7.64
CA THR A 67 9.79 -3.34 6.35
C THR A 67 11.17 -3.96 6.09
N LEU A 68 12.07 -3.94 7.09
CA LEU A 68 13.41 -4.49 6.98
C LEU A 68 13.40 -6.01 6.77
N VAL A 69 12.60 -6.74 7.53
CA VAL A 69 12.50 -8.22 7.42
C VAL A 69 11.92 -8.62 6.06
N ARG A 70 10.96 -7.88 5.55
CA ARG A 70 10.29 -8.14 4.27
C ARG A 70 11.07 -7.62 3.05
N LEU A 71 12.01 -6.70 3.25
CA LEU A 71 12.72 -6.00 2.19
C LEU A 71 13.39 -6.94 1.16
N PRO A 72 14.06 -8.04 1.55
CA PRO A 72 14.65 -8.98 0.59
C PRO A 72 13.61 -9.66 -0.33
N ILE A 73 12.48 -10.05 0.25
CA ILE A 73 11.36 -10.66 -0.50
C ILE A 73 10.72 -9.63 -1.42
N ALA A 74 10.44 -8.43 -0.91
CA ALA A 74 9.88 -7.33 -1.69
C ALA A 74 10.82 -6.93 -2.84
N HIS A 75 12.13 -6.82 -2.59
CA HIS A 75 13.11 -6.55 -3.63
C HIS A 75 13.10 -7.60 -4.74
N TRP A 76 13.13 -8.88 -4.38
CA TRP A 76 13.06 -9.94 -5.38
C TRP A 76 11.73 -9.94 -6.14
N ARG A 77 10.59 -9.82 -5.43
CA ARG A 77 9.24 -9.90 -6.00
C ARG A 77 8.91 -8.70 -6.88
N ASP A 78 9.17 -7.49 -6.37
CA ASP A 78 8.62 -6.27 -6.96
C ASP A 78 9.65 -5.53 -7.83
N TYR A 79 10.96 -5.83 -7.68
CA TYR A 79 12.01 -5.25 -8.49
C TYR A 79 12.64 -6.28 -9.44
N VAL A 80 13.33 -7.31 -8.92
CA VAL A 80 14.11 -8.25 -9.74
C VAL A 80 13.23 -9.04 -10.70
N ARG A 81 12.14 -9.59 -10.21
CA ARG A 81 11.23 -10.40 -11.01
C ARG A 81 10.51 -9.56 -12.07
N GLU A 82 9.99 -8.40 -11.72
CA GLU A 82 9.31 -7.52 -12.66
C GLU A 82 10.23 -7.08 -13.81
N HIS A 83 11.53 -6.84 -13.54
CA HIS A 83 12.51 -6.57 -14.59
C HIS A 83 12.79 -7.79 -15.48
N ARG A 84 12.87 -8.99 -14.90
CA ARG A 84 13.07 -10.23 -15.70
C ARG A 84 11.90 -10.51 -16.66
N TRP A 85 10.71 -10.04 -16.34
CA TRP A 85 9.51 -10.17 -17.17
C TRP A 85 9.27 -8.96 -18.07
N GLU A 86 10.21 -8.01 -18.11
CA GLU A 86 10.11 -6.76 -18.88
C GLU A 86 8.85 -5.92 -18.53
N LEU A 87 8.36 -6.09 -17.29
CA LEU A 87 7.17 -5.41 -16.78
C LEU A 87 7.50 -4.18 -15.94
N SER A 88 8.77 -3.93 -15.64
CA SER A 88 9.24 -2.77 -14.88
C SER A 88 10.30 -1.99 -15.62
N THR A 89 10.15 -0.67 -15.62
CA THR A 89 11.12 0.32 -16.12
C THR A 89 11.78 1.07 -14.96
N GLN A 90 11.46 0.74 -13.72
CA GLN A 90 11.85 1.47 -12.53
C GLN A 90 13.34 1.26 -12.20
N SER A 91 14.09 2.32 -11.94
CA SER A 91 15.44 2.20 -11.39
C SER A 91 15.44 1.70 -9.94
N LEU A 92 16.54 1.08 -9.49
CA LEU A 92 16.66 0.65 -8.08
C LEU A 92 16.49 1.81 -7.10
N GLY A 93 17.08 2.99 -7.42
CA GLY A 93 16.91 4.19 -6.60
C GLY A 93 15.46 4.67 -6.55
N GLY A 94 14.73 4.57 -7.66
CA GLY A 94 13.30 4.88 -7.73
C GLY A 94 12.46 3.93 -6.88
N TRP A 95 12.76 2.62 -6.97
CA TRP A 95 12.10 1.60 -6.15
C TRP A 95 12.34 1.82 -4.64
N LEU A 96 13.59 2.06 -4.24
CA LEU A 96 13.91 2.36 -2.84
C LEU A 96 13.24 3.64 -2.35
N ALA A 97 13.19 4.68 -3.17
CA ALA A 97 12.48 5.92 -2.83
C ALA A 97 10.98 5.67 -2.60
N ASP A 98 10.37 4.81 -3.41
CA ASP A 98 8.95 4.45 -3.22
C ASP A 98 8.74 3.59 -1.97
N VAL A 99 9.67 2.69 -1.62
CA VAL A 99 9.66 1.95 -0.34
C VAL A 99 9.73 2.91 0.85
N VAL A 100 10.64 3.88 0.82
CA VAL A 100 10.80 4.88 1.90
C VAL A 100 9.56 5.76 2.01
N LYS A 101 8.99 6.23 0.90
CA LYS A 101 7.74 7.01 0.92
C LYS A 101 6.58 6.19 1.47
N GLY A 102 6.43 4.95 1.01
CA GLY A 102 5.40 4.05 1.50
C GLY A 102 5.53 3.79 3.01
N PHE A 103 6.76 3.56 3.49
CA PHE A 103 7.04 3.44 4.91
C PHE A 103 6.66 4.71 5.68
N ALA A 104 7.08 5.89 5.22
CA ALA A 104 6.81 7.16 5.91
C ALA A 104 5.29 7.43 6.02
N VAL A 105 4.55 7.24 4.92
CA VAL A 105 3.09 7.39 4.92
C VAL A 105 2.42 6.38 5.85
N SER A 106 2.83 5.10 5.77
CA SER A 106 2.27 4.05 6.63
C SER A 106 2.59 4.28 8.10
N ALA A 107 3.80 4.69 8.44
CA ALA A 107 4.21 5.00 9.80
C ALA A 107 3.41 6.19 10.38
N LEU A 108 3.23 7.25 9.60
CA LEU A 108 2.41 8.39 10.00
C LEU A 108 0.96 7.98 10.29
N LEU A 109 0.33 7.27 9.36
CA LEU A 109 -1.07 6.84 9.51
C LEU A 109 -1.25 5.85 10.67
N ALA A 110 -0.35 4.87 10.79
CA ALA A 110 -0.39 3.91 11.88
C ALA A 110 -0.18 4.59 13.25
N THR A 111 0.74 5.55 13.33
CA THR A 111 0.97 6.31 14.56
C THR A 111 -0.26 7.10 14.96
N ILE A 112 -0.89 7.80 14.04
CA ILE A 112 -2.13 8.57 14.32
C ILE A 112 -3.24 7.63 14.82
N LEU A 113 -3.46 6.52 14.12
CA LEU A 113 -4.51 5.55 14.47
C LEU A 113 -4.26 4.88 15.82
N LEU A 114 -3.05 4.35 16.03
CA LEU A 114 -2.74 3.60 17.25
C LEU A 114 -2.62 4.53 18.46
N PHE A 115 -2.07 5.73 18.28
CA PHE A 115 -2.09 6.73 19.35
C PHE A 115 -3.51 7.09 19.76
N GLY A 116 -4.39 7.37 18.79
CA GLY A 116 -5.81 7.66 19.05
C GLY A 116 -6.53 6.50 19.75
N LEU A 117 -6.27 5.25 19.29
CA LEU A 117 -6.84 4.06 19.90
C LEU A 117 -6.37 3.84 21.34
N VAL A 118 -5.07 3.96 21.60
CA VAL A 118 -4.50 3.83 22.96
C VAL A 118 -5.01 4.95 23.86
N ALA A 119 -5.04 6.19 23.40
CA ALA A 119 -5.56 7.32 24.15
C ALA A 119 -7.05 7.10 24.51
N LEU A 120 -7.86 6.65 23.58
CA LEU A 120 -9.28 6.33 23.78
C LEU A 120 -9.44 5.19 24.81
N ALA A 121 -8.67 4.13 24.68
CA ALA A 121 -8.70 2.98 25.62
C ALA A 121 -8.29 3.37 27.05
N ARG A 122 -7.46 4.41 27.19
CA ARG A 122 -7.08 4.96 28.51
C ARG A 122 -8.09 5.95 29.06
N TRP A 123 -8.92 6.53 28.22
CA TRP A 123 -9.90 7.54 28.62
C TRP A 123 -11.22 6.91 29.06
N THR A 124 -11.66 5.80 28.44
CA THR A 124 -12.96 5.18 28.74
C THR A 124 -12.94 3.66 28.53
N ASP A 125 -13.60 2.93 29.42
CA ASP A 125 -13.80 1.48 29.30
C ASP A 125 -14.73 1.12 28.12
N ALA A 126 -15.54 2.08 27.66
CA ALA A 126 -16.40 1.93 26.49
C ALA A 126 -15.65 2.13 25.15
N TRP A 127 -14.30 2.20 25.17
CA TRP A 127 -13.48 2.45 23.96
C TRP A 127 -13.82 1.56 22.77
N PRO A 128 -14.18 0.25 22.90
CA PRO A 128 -14.50 -0.56 21.73
C PRO A 128 -15.77 -0.07 21.01
N LEU A 129 -16.76 0.43 21.76
CA LEU A 129 -18.00 0.97 21.18
C LEU A 129 -17.78 2.28 20.43
N VAL A 130 -16.76 3.06 20.83
CA VAL A 130 -16.39 4.31 20.18
C VAL A 130 -15.42 4.06 19.03
N ALA A 131 -14.46 3.16 19.22
CA ALA A 131 -13.44 2.84 18.22
C ALA A 131 -14.04 2.23 16.96
N ALA A 132 -15.05 1.36 17.07
CA ALA A 132 -15.67 0.69 15.93
C ALA A 132 -16.30 1.68 14.92
N PRO A 133 -17.19 2.60 15.32
CA PRO A 133 -17.72 3.60 14.39
C PRO A 133 -16.66 4.59 13.89
N LEU A 134 -15.66 4.94 14.71
CA LEU A 134 -14.56 5.78 14.26
C LEU A 134 -13.70 5.07 13.20
N ALA A 135 -13.41 3.79 13.37
CA ALA A 135 -12.72 3.00 12.36
C ALA A 135 -13.51 2.92 11.05
N ALA A 136 -14.83 2.70 11.12
CA ALA A 136 -15.69 2.72 9.95
C ALA A 136 -15.67 4.09 9.24
N ALA A 137 -15.80 5.17 10.01
CA ALA A 137 -15.71 6.53 9.47
C ALA A 137 -14.33 6.83 8.85
N PHE A 138 -13.26 6.34 9.46
CA PHE A 138 -11.90 6.45 8.93
C PHE A 138 -11.76 5.74 7.58
N VAL A 139 -12.27 4.50 7.46
CA VAL A 139 -12.24 3.76 6.19
C VAL A 139 -13.01 4.53 5.10
N VAL A 140 -14.21 5.00 5.40
CA VAL A 140 -15.02 5.79 4.46
C VAL A 140 -14.28 7.07 4.08
N PHE A 141 -13.74 7.82 5.03
CA PHE A 141 -12.97 9.04 4.78
C PHE A 141 -11.79 8.78 3.86
N PHE A 142 -10.98 7.73 4.15
CA PHE A 142 -9.81 7.41 3.34
C PHE A 142 -10.15 6.89 1.94
N THR A 143 -11.33 6.31 1.73
CA THR A 143 -11.79 5.94 0.38
C THR A 143 -11.85 7.17 -0.55
N PHE A 144 -12.23 8.33 -0.01
CA PHE A 144 -12.30 9.57 -0.78
C PHE A 144 -10.99 10.37 -0.78
N VAL A 145 -10.24 10.31 0.32
CA VAL A 145 -9.01 11.10 0.49
C VAL A 145 -7.81 10.46 -0.19
N ALA A 146 -7.73 9.13 -0.22
CA ALA A 146 -6.58 8.41 -0.77
C ALA A 146 -6.28 8.79 -2.24
N PRO A 147 -7.22 8.82 -3.18
CA PRO A 147 -6.94 9.20 -4.56
C PRO A 147 -6.52 10.67 -4.70
N VAL A 148 -6.98 11.56 -3.81
CA VAL A 148 -6.70 12.99 -3.90
C VAL A 148 -5.38 13.37 -3.20
N VAL A 149 -5.04 12.70 -2.08
CA VAL A 149 -3.90 13.06 -1.25
C VAL A 149 -2.75 12.05 -1.38
N LEU A 150 -3.06 10.74 -1.34
CA LEU A 150 -2.01 9.72 -1.35
C LEU A 150 -1.49 9.45 -2.76
N GLU A 151 -2.35 9.37 -3.77
CA GLU A 151 -1.89 9.10 -5.13
C GLU A 151 -0.89 10.13 -5.66
N PRO A 152 -1.05 11.46 -5.47
CA PRO A 152 -0.07 12.46 -5.91
C PRO A 152 1.30 12.35 -5.24
N ILE A 153 1.41 11.70 -4.08
CA ILE A 153 2.71 11.42 -3.43
C ILE A 153 3.55 10.46 -4.28
N PHE A 154 2.88 9.54 -4.97
CA PHE A 154 3.51 8.48 -5.75
C PHE A 154 3.49 8.73 -7.25
N ASN A 155 2.47 9.40 -7.78
CA ASN A 155 2.22 9.57 -9.21
C ASN A 155 2.08 11.05 -9.58
N ARG A 156 2.46 11.36 -10.81
CA ARG A 156 2.17 12.68 -11.40
C ARG A 156 1.05 12.53 -12.40
N PHE A 157 0.07 13.40 -12.30
CA PHE A 157 -1.07 13.44 -13.20
C PHE A 157 -0.95 14.64 -14.13
N LYS A 158 -1.31 14.43 -15.41
CA LYS A 158 -1.41 15.48 -16.41
C LYS A 158 -2.74 15.33 -17.16
N PRO A 159 -3.35 16.41 -17.62
CA PRO A 159 -4.48 16.31 -18.51
C PRO A 159 -4.13 15.50 -19.76
N LEU A 160 -5.09 14.75 -20.30
CA LEU A 160 -4.91 14.04 -21.57
C LEU A 160 -4.80 15.08 -22.70
N GLU A 161 -3.68 15.07 -23.42
CA GLU A 161 -3.40 16.03 -24.51
C GLU A 161 -4.17 15.71 -25.81
N ASN A 162 -4.70 14.49 -25.96
CA ASN A 162 -5.49 14.07 -27.10
C ASN A 162 -6.97 14.40 -26.88
N ASP A 163 -7.45 15.50 -27.47
CA ASP A 163 -8.82 16.00 -27.30
C ASP A 163 -9.87 15.03 -27.89
N GLU A 164 -9.57 14.32 -28.98
CA GLU A 164 -10.46 13.34 -29.58
C GLU A 164 -10.69 12.16 -28.61
N LEU A 165 -9.61 11.57 -28.11
CA LEU A 165 -9.70 10.49 -27.13
C LEU A 165 -10.36 10.94 -25.82
N ALA A 166 -10.09 12.17 -25.36
CA ALA A 166 -10.74 12.72 -24.18
C ALA A 166 -12.26 12.86 -24.38
N SER A 167 -12.68 13.30 -25.58
CA SER A 167 -14.10 13.41 -25.95
C SER A 167 -14.78 12.04 -26.01
N ASP A 168 -14.11 11.04 -26.62
CA ASP A 168 -14.64 9.67 -26.72
C ASP A 168 -14.81 9.03 -25.34
N LEU A 169 -13.84 9.23 -24.44
CA LEU A 169 -13.92 8.73 -23.06
C LEU A 169 -15.05 9.40 -22.27
N ARG A 170 -15.28 10.71 -22.46
CA ARG A 170 -16.43 11.39 -21.84
C ARG A 170 -17.75 10.86 -22.37
N ALA A 171 -17.88 10.69 -23.69
CA ALA A 171 -19.08 10.12 -24.30
C ALA A 171 -19.35 8.68 -23.86
N LEU A 172 -18.28 7.89 -23.64
CA LEU A 172 -18.38 6.54 -23.09
C LEU A 172 -18.89 6.56 -21.65
N SER A 173 -18.35 7.46 -20.83
CA SER A 173 -18.73 7.66 -19.43
C SER A 173 -20.21 8.07 -19.30
N GLU A 174 -20.67 8.99 -20.12
CA GLU A 174 -22.08 9.41 -20.18
C GLU A 174 -23.00 8.23 -20.54
N ARG A 175 -22.63 7.43 -21.54
CA ARG A 175 -23.38 6.22 -21.92
C ARG A 175 -23.41 5.16 -20.83
N ALA A 176 -22.34 5.06 -20.04
CA ALA A 176 -22.25 4.15 -18.91
C ALA A 176 -22.96 4.66 -17.65
N GLY A 177 -23.43 5.91 -17.64
CA GLY A 177 -24.05 6.53 -16.45
C GLY A 177 -23.07 6.82 -15.32
N VAL A 178 -21.76 6.87 -15.62
CA VAL A 178 -20.68 7.14 -14.65
C VAL A 178 -20.13 8.54 -14.91
N PRO A 179 -20.52 9.56 -14.13
CA PRO A 179 -20.03 10.93 -14.36
C PRO A 179 -18.53 11.02 -14.06
N ILE A 180 -17.72 11.44 -15.03
CA ILE A 180 -16.31 11.74 -14.86
C ILE A 180 -16.09 13.25 -14.90
N ARG A 181 -15.15 13.74 -14.08
CA ARG A 181 -14.81 15.16 -14.01
C ARG A 181 -13.76 15.52 -15.06
N ASP A 182 -12.67 14.78 -15.07
CA ASP A 182 -11.53 14.99 -15.95
C ASP A 182 -10.94 13.66 -16.44
N VAL A 183 -10.22 13.73 -17.57
CA VAL A 183 -9.43 12.61 -18.09
C VAL A 183 -7.97 12.94 -17.91
N LEU A 184 -7.31 12.17 -17.05
CA LEU A 184 -5.92 12.39 -16.66
C LEU A 184 -5.04 11.23 -17.12
N VAL A 185 -3.79 11.54 -17.44
CA VAL A 185 -2.73 10.57 -17.70
C VAL A 185 -1.77 10.57 -16.54
N THR A 186 -1.49 9.39 -15.99
CA THR A 186 -0.48 9.20 -14.94
C THR A 186 0.88 8.83 -15.53
N ASP A 187 1.98 9.24 -14.89
CA ASP A 187 3.37 8.90 -15.26
C ASP A 187 3.77 7.46 -14.88
N ALA A 188 2.83 6.53 -14.89
CA ALA A 188 3.05 5.12 -14.54
C ALA A 188 4.12 4.44 -15.38
N SER A 189 4.32 4.88 -16.63
CA SER A 189 5.37 4.38 -17.54
C SER A 189 6.80 4.53 -16.99
N ARG A 190 7.02 5.40 -16.02
CA ARG A 190 8.27 5.53 -15.28
C ARG A 190 8.60 4.29 -14.44
N ARG A 191 7.60 3.50 -14.08
CA ARG A 191 7.72 2.34 -13.18
C ARG A 191 7.39 1.03 -13.86
N THR A 192 6.45 1.05 -14.80
CA THR A 192 5.91 -0.18 -15.36
C THR A 192 5.54 -0.01 -16.83
N THR A 193 5.65 -1.10 -17.59
CA THR A 193 5.13 -1.22 -18.94
C THR A 193 3.67 -1.70 -18.97
N LYS A 194 3.10 -2.02 -17.79
CA LYS A 194 1.70 -2.46 -17.66
C LYS A 194 0.77 -1.28 -17.90
N SER A 195 -0.23 -1.49 -18.75
CA SER A 195 -1.30 -0.50 -18.95
C SER A 195 -2.44 -0.77 -17.97
N ASN A 196 -2.99 0.29 -17.40
CA ASN A 196 -4.17 0.25 -16.55
C ASN A 196 -5.01 1.52 -16.77
N ALA A 197 -6.32 1.38 -16.63
CA ALA A 197 -7.26 2.49 -16.61
C ALA A 197 -8.27 2.26 -15.48
N TYR A 198 -8.63 3.30 -14.76
CA TYR A 198 -9.59 3.25 -13.65
C TYR A 198 -10.35 4.59 -13.55
N VAL A 199 -11.49 4.55 -12.89
CA VAL A 199 -12.39 5.68 -12.66
C VAL A 199 -12.53 5.93 -11.17
#